data_86ae7dfa64c68b234d0a1bb10b31e368
#
_entry.id   86ae7dfa64c68b234d0a1bb10b31e368
#
_cell.length_a   1.000
_cell.length_b   1.000
_cell.length_c   1.000
_cell.angle_alpha   90.00
_cell.angle_beta   90.00
_cell.angle_gamma   90.00
#
_symmetry.space_group_name_H-M   'P 1'
#
loop_
_entity.id
_entity.type
_entity.pdbx_description
1 polymer ?
#
loop_
_entity_poly.entity_id
_entity_poly.type
_entity_poly.pdbx_seq_one_letter_code
_entity_poly.pdbx_strand_id
1 'polypeptide(L)'
;EVDELENPNYKFASEILSAVYINKNGDFTITNGILYGVYAACCISQVLVCCAASKQTAWLQSFSIYVNMFLIILFFIAIPIGASKKDGFNDGSFIFGDLSNQRDWNMGWSFMLSWMPAIWTIGAFDSCVHMSEEARNATRGVPIGILGSIATCGIVGWCIVIVMCAVIKDGDVARIVSTDSGQPLAQMVWDTLGQK
;
A
#
# COMPACT_ATOMS: atom_id res chain seq x y z
N GLU A 1 5.59 -20.41 2.06
CA GLU A 1 4.37 -19.56 1.93
C GLU A 1 4.55 -18.16 2.55
N VAL A 2 5.30 -18.00 3.66
CA VAL A 2 5.47 -16.67 4.30
C VAL A 2 6.40 -15.78 3.51
N ASP A 3 7.48 -16.32 2.94
CA ASP A 3 8.47 -15.57 2.16
C ASP A 3 7.93 -15.04 0.82
N GLU A 4 6.94 -15.71 0.23
CA GLU A 4 6.30 -15.26 -1.01
C GLU A 4 5.43 -14.01 -0.81
N LEU A 5 4.79 -13.88 0.35
CA LEU A 5 3.93 -12.75 0.69
C LEU A 5 4.69 -11.44 0.94
N GLU A 6 5.98 -11.52 1.27
CA GLU A 6 6.81 -10.34 1.53
C GLU A 6 7.47 -9.78 0.26
N ASN A 7 7.52 -10.54 -0.83
CA ASN A 7 8.14 -10.11 -2.07
C ASN A 7 7.32 -9.01 -2.76
N PRO A 8 7.87 -7.78 -2.97
CA PRO A 8 7.14 -6.68 -3.61
C PRO A 8 6.60 -7.02 -5.00
N ASN A 9 7.33 -7.85 -5.76
CA ASN A 9 6.91 -8.26 -7.09
C ASN A 9 5.72 -9.22 -7.07
N TYR A 10 5.64 -10.08 -6.04
CA TYR A 10 4.50 -10.95 -5.82
C TYR A 10 3.26 -10.13 -5.48
N LYS A 11 3.39 -9.15 -4.58
CA LYS A 11 2.29 -8.23 -4.24
C LYS A 11 1.82 -7.45 -5.46
N PHE A 12 2.74 -6.93 -6.27
CA PHE A 12 2.40 -6.22 -7.49
C PHE A 12 1.66 -7.10 -8.51
N ALA A 13 2.11 -8.34 -8.71
CA ALA A 13 1.41 -9.30 -9.55
C ALA A 13 0.01 -9.63 -9.04
N SER A 14 -0.13 -9.79 -7.73
CA SER A 14 -1.43 -10.02 -7.08
C SER A 14 -2.37 -8.81 -7.24
N GLU A 15 -1.88 -7.59 -7.11
CA GLU A 15 -2.66 -6.37 -7.32
C GLU A 15 -3.16 -6.24 -8.76
N ILE A 16 -2.32 -6.54 -9.76
CA ILE A 16 -2.73 -6.56 -11.17
C ILE A 16 -3.88 -7.57 -11.37
N LEU A 17 -3.73 -8.78 -10.84
CA LEU A 17 -4.75 -9.82 -11.00
C LEU A 17 -6.04 -9.50 -10.25
N SER A 18 -5.94 -8.87 -9.09
CA SER A 18 -7.10 -8.39 -8.33
C SER A 18 -7.86 -7.30 -9.10
N ALA A 19 -7.15 -6.39 -9.76
CA ALA A 19 -7.77 -5.39 -10.63
C ALA A 19 -8.51 -6.04 -11.82
N VAL A 20 -7.94 -7.09 -12.41
CA VAL A 20 -8.60 -7.85 -13.47
C VAL A 20 -9.82 -8.61 -12.95
N TYR A 21 -9.73 -9.22 -11.76
CA TYR A 21 -10.83 -9.91 -11.10
C TYR A 21 -12.01 -8.97 -10.86
N ILE A 22 -11.74 -7.80 -10.29
CA ILE A 22 -12.76 -6.77 -10.02
C ILE A 22 -13.37 -6.27 -11.33
N ASN A 23 -12.58 -6.00 -12.36
CA ASN A 23 -13.09 -5.53 -13.65
C ASN A 23 -13.99 -6.56 -14.37
N LYS A 24 -13.77 -7.85 -14.12
CA LYS A 24 -14.60 -8.94 -14.65
C LYS A 24 -15.75 -9.36 -13.74
N ASN A 25 -16.08 -8.56 -12.71
CA ASN A 25 -17.15 -8.84 -11.74
C ASN A 25 -17.07 -10.24 -11.10
N GLY A 26 -15.86 -10.77 -10.91
CA GLY A 26 -15.67 -12.07 -10.28
C GLY A 26 -15.62 -13.27 -11.25
N ASP A 27 -15.87 -13.09 -12.53
CA ASP A 27 -15.85 -14.17 -13.54
C ASP A 27 -14.42 -14.65 -13.91
N PHE A 28 -13.42 -14.22 -13.15
CA PHE A 28 -12.03 -14.61 -13.38
C PHE A 28 -11.45 -15.33 -12.17
N THR A 29 -11.04 -16.59 -12.36
CA THR A 29 -10.38 -17.35 -11.31
C THR A 29 -8.88 -17.11 -11.32
N ILE A 30 -8.34 -16.59 -10.23
CA ILE A 30 -6.90 -16.41 -10.05
C ILE A 30 -6.31 -17.78 -9.69
N THR A 31 -5.62 -18.40 -10.64
CA THR A 31 -4.89 -19.65 -10.39
C THR A 31 -3.43 -19.36 -10.08
N ASN A 32 -2.79 -20.20 -9.27
CA ASN A 32 -1.38 -20.07 -8.91
C ASN A 32 -0.47 -20.01 -10.15
N GLY A 33 -0.83 -20.71 -11.24
CA GLY A 33 -0.08 -20.66 -12.49
C GLY A 33 -0.12 -19.29 -13.18
N ILE A 34 -1.28 -18.63 -13.20
CA ILE A 34 -1.44 -17.28 -13.75
C ILE A 34 -0.67 -16.27 -12.89
N LEU A 35 -0.80 -16.37 -11.56
CA LEU A 35 -0.09 -15.50 -10.62
C LEU A 35 1.42 -15.61 -10.79
N TYR A 36 1.95 -16.85 -10.88
CA TYR A 36 3.37 -17.08 -11.11
C TYR A 36 3.82 -16.54 -12.48
N GLY A 37 3.02 -16.71 -13.53
CA GLY A 37 3.32 -16.18 -14.86
C GLY A 37 3.44 -14.65 -14.87
N VAL A 38 2.52 -13.93 -14.21
CA VAL A 38 2.56 -12.46 -14.09
C VAL A 38 3.75 -12.04 -13.23
N TYR A 39 4.01 -12.73 -12.12
CA TYR A 39 5.17 -12.48 -11.26
C TYR A 39 6.49 -12.62 -12.05
N ALA A 40 6.66 -13.71 -12.78
CA ALA A 40 7.86 -13.95 -13.59
C ALA A 40 8.04 -12.87 -14.67
N ALA A 41 6.95 -12.46 -15.33
CA ALA A 41 6.98 -11.38 -16.32
C ALA A 41 7.40 -10.03 -15.69
N CYS A 42 6.90 -9.71 -14.49
CA CYS A 42 7.32 -8.52 -13.74
C CYS A 42 8.83 -8.57 -13.39
N CYS A 43 9.31 -9.70 -12.88
CA CYS A 43 10.74 -9.87 -12.56
C CYS A 43 11.63 -9.71 -13.81
N ILE A 44 11.27 -10.36 -14.92
CA ILE A 44 12.01 -10.25 -16.18
C ILE A 44 12.04 -8.81 -16.68
N SER A 45 10.89 -8.12 -16.66
CA SER A 45 10.81 -6.72 -17.11
C SER A 45 11.70 -5.81 -16.28
N GLN A 46 11.74 -5.99 -14.97
CA GLN A 46 12.60 -5.22 -14.07
C GLN A 46 14.08 -5.47 -14.33
N VAL A 47 14.48 -6.74 -14.51
CA VAL A 47 15.87 -7.08 -14.85
C VAL A 47 16.25 -6.43 -16.18
N LEU A 48 15.40 -6.50 -17.21
CA LEU A 48 15.66 -5.86 -18.49
C LEU A 48 15.82 -4.34 -18.37
N VAL A 49 14.95 -3.68 -17.60
CA VAL A 49 15.04 -2.24 -17.35
C VAL A 49 16.34 -1.89 -16.62
N CYS A 50 16.71 -2.63 -15.60
CA CYS A 50 17.96 -2.40 -14.86
C CYS A 50 19.20 -2.59 -15.73
N CYS A 51 19.22 -3.63 -16.58
CA CYS A 51 20.36 -3.92 -17.44
C CYS A 51 20.47 -2.96 -18.63
N ALA A 52 19.34 -2.63 -19.27
CA ALA A 52 19.35 -1.84 -20.50
C ALA A 52 19.36 -0.32 -20.25
N ALA A 53 18.82 0.13 -19.13
CA ALA A 53 18.53 1.54 -18.87
C ALA A 53 19.26 2.10 -17.65
N SER A 54 20.41 1.56 -17.29
CA SER A 54 21.15 1.97 -16.08
C SER A 54 21.42 3.48 -15.98
N LYS A 55 21.67 4.17 -17.12
CA LYS A 55 21.83 5.63 -17.16
C LYS A 55 20.53 6.41 -17.01
N GLN A 56 19.41 5.80 -17.39
CA GLN A 56 18.07 6.42 -17.34
C GLN A 56 17.34 6.10 -16.04
N THR A 57 17.87 5.20 -15.22
CA THR A 57 17.27 4.80 -13.94
C THR A 57 17.04 5.99 -13.01
N ALA A 58 17.95 6.95 -12.97
CA ALA A 58 17.79 8.16 -12.16
C ALA A 58 16.58 9.02 -12.60
N TRP A 59 16.35 9.16 -13.90
CA TRP A 59 15.18 9.86 -14.43
C TRP A 59 13.89 9.08 -14.13
N LEU A 60 13.90 7.76 -14.35
CA LEU A 60 12.76 6.90 -14.07
C LEU A 60 12.38 6.93 -12.58
N GLN A 61 13.38 6.93 -11.69
CA GLN A 61 13.16 7.06 -10.25
C GLN A 61 12.54 8.41 -9.90
N SER A 62 13.04 9.51 -10.45
CA SER A 62 12.45 10.83 -10.24
C SER A 62 11.02 10.90 -10.74
N PHE A 63 10.74 10.37 -11.92
CA PHE A 63 9.39 10.26 -12.47
C PHE A 63 8.47 9.45 -11.54
N SER A 64 8.94 8.31 -11.04
CA SER A 64 8.19 7.47 -10.09
C SER A 64 7.83 8.23 -8.81
N ILE A 65 8.73 9.05 -8.28
CA ILE A 65 8.45 9.89 -7.09
C ILE A 65 7.28 10.85 -7.38
N TYR A 66 7.30 11.56 -8.51
CA TYR A 66 6.20 12.47 -8.86
C TYR A 66 4.87 11.74 -9.05
N VAL A 67 4.89 10.57 -9.69
CA VAL A 67 3.69 9.74 -9.85
C VAL A 67 3.15 9.28 -8.50
N ASN A 68 4.01 8.82 -7.59
CA ASN A 68 3.60 8.42 -6.24
C ASN A 68 2.99 9.59 -5.45
N MET A 69 3.62 10.77 -5.51
CA MET A 69 3.07 11.96 -4.87
C MET A 69 1.69 12.34 -5.45
N PHE A 70 1.55 12.28 -6.75
CA PHE A 70 0.27 12.50 -7.41
C PHE A 70 -0.80 11.50 -6.99
N LEU A 71 -0.46 10.20 -6.92
CA LEU A 71 -1.38 9.15 -6.48
C LEU A 71 -1.82 9.32 -5.02
N ILE A 72 -0.92 9.74 -4.13
CA ILE A 72 -1.26 10.04 -2.73
C ILE A 72 -2.25 11.21 -2.67
N ILE A 73 -2.01 12.29 -3.41
CA ILE A 73 -2.92 13.44 -3.46
C ILE A 73 -4.27 13.01 -4.05
N LEU A 74 -4.25 12.23 -5.13
CA LEU A 74 -5.46 11.70 -5.75
C LEU A 74 -6.26 10.83 -4.77
N PHE A 75 -5.58 9.98 -3.98
CA PHE A 75 -6.21 9.15 -2.95
C PHE A 75 -6.94 10.03 -1.92
N PHE A 76 -6.29 11.06 -1.38
CA PHE A 76 -6.89 11.96 -0.40
C PHE A 76 -8.08 12.77 -0.94
N ILE A 77 -8.15 12.98 -2.25
CA ILE A 77 -9.25 13.71 -2.90
C ILE A 77 -10.36 12.74 -3.33
N ALA A 78 -10.00 11.68 -4.06
CA ALA A 78 -10.97 10.81 -4.72
C ALA A 78 -11.74 9.94 -3.73
N ILE A 79 -11.06 9.36 -2.74
CA ILE A 79 -11.70 8.46 -1.79
C ILE A 79 -12.74 9.17 -0.92
N PRO A 80 -12.48 10.31 -0.27
CA PRO A 80 -13.50 11.02 0.49
C PRO A 80 -14.67 11.52 -0.38
N ILE A 81 -14.39 11.97 -1.60
CA ILE A 81 -15.47 12.40 -2.53
C ILE A 81 -16.34 11.21 -2.93
N GLY A 82 -15.75 10.05 -3.19
CA GLY A 82 -16.48 8.83 -3.51
C GLY A 82 -17.36 8.38 -2.36
N ALA A 83 -16.82 8.31 -1.15
CA ALA A 83 -17.55 7.93 0.05
C ALA A 83 -18.70 8.89 0.36
N SER A 84 -18.47 10.19 0.26
CA SER A 84 -19.51 11.22 0.49
C SER A 84 -20.71 11.08 -0.45
N LYS A 85 -20.51 10.53 -1.65
CA LYS A 85 -21.60 10.35 -2.64
C LYS A 85 -22.37 9.04 -2.47
N LYS A 86 -21.80 8.07 -1.77
CA LYS A 86 -22.40 6.73 -1.62
C LYS A 86 -22.90 6.49 -0.20
N ASP A 87 -22.00 6.07 0.66
CA ASP A 87 -22.34 5.53 1.98
C ASP A 87 -22.04 6.52 3.13
N GLY A 88 -21.41 7.67 2.83
CA GLY A 88 -21.00 8.64 3.84
C GLY A 88 -19.71 8.23 4.57
N PHE A 89 -19.51 8.76 5.78
CA PHE A 89 -18.35 8.49 6.60
C PHE A 89 -18.74 7.79 7.89
N ASN A 90 -17.87 6.91 8.37
CA ASN A 90 -18.01 6.29 9.68
C ASN A 90 -17.85 7.33 10.80
N ASP A 91 -18.46 7.04 11.93
CA ASP A 91 -18.39 7.92 13.11
C ASP A 91 -16.97 7.99 13.70
N GLY A 92 -16.65 9.12 14.32
CA GLY A 92 -15.35 9.35 14.95
C GLY A 92 -15.02 8.34 16.05
N SER A 93 -16.03 7.79 16.72
CA SER A 93 -15.86 6.72 17.71
C SER A 93 -15.33 5.44 17.10
N PHE A 94 -15.76 5.09 15.89
CA PHE A 94 -15.24 3.95 15.14
C PHE A 94 -13.80 4.19 14.68
N ILE A 95 -13.50 5.38 14.16
CA ILE A 95 -12.17 5.70 13.62
C ILE A 95 -11.07 5.68 14.70
N PHE A 96 -11.38 6.19 15.91
CA PHE A 96 -10.37 6.40 16.95
C PHE A 96 -10.56 5.52 18.19
N GLY A 97 -11.70 4.87 18.36
CA GLY A 97 -12.05 4.19 19.61
C GLY A 97 -12.37 2.71 19.46
N ASP A 98 -12.67 2.22 18.27
CA ASP A 98 -13.00 0.81 18.08
C ASP A 98 -11.74 -0.06 18.03
N LEU A 99 -11.63 -0.98 18.99
CA LEU A 99 -10.55 -1.95 19.13
C LEU A 99 -11.09 -3.36 18.87
N SER A 100 -11.64 -3.59 17.70
CA SER A 100 -12.13 -4.91 17.31
C SER A 100 -10.98 -5.85 16.95
N ASN A 101 -10.95 -7.02 17.58
CA ASN A 101 -9.99 -8.08 17.26
C ASN A 101 -10.64 -9.06 16.25
N GLN A 102 -10.18 -9.03 15.02
CA GLN A 102 -10.64 -9.90 13.93
C GLN A 102 -9.94 -11.27 13.88
N ARG A 103 -9.07 -11.56 14.84
CA ARG A 103 -8.29 -12.79 14.92
C ARG A 103 -8.59 -13.50 16.25
N ASP A 104 -8.41 -14.81 16.26
CA ASP A 104 -8.55 -15.67 17.47
C ASP A 104 -7.41 -15.49 18.50
N TRP A 105 -6.58 -14.47 18.31
CA TRP A 105 -5.47 -14.17 19.20
C TRP A 105 -5.93 -13.39 20.43
N ASN A 106 -5.22 -13.56 21.53
CA ASN A 106 -5.44 -12.73 22.71
C ASN A 106 -5.24 -11.25 22.37
N MET A 107 -6.11 -10.37 22.89
CA MET A 107 -6.11 -8.93 22.64
C MET A 107 -4.72 -8.30 22.84
N GLY A 108 -3.96 -8.71 23.86
CA GLY A 108 -2.60 -8.21 24.10
C GLY A 108 -1.64 -8.52 22.95
N TRP A 109 -1.68 -9.74 22.43
CA TRP A 109 -0.87 -10.12 21.27
C TRP A 109 -1.32 -9.40 20.00
N SER A 110 -2.61 -9.29 19.76
CA SER A 110 -3.16 -8.54 18.62
C SER A 110 -2.72 -7.08 18.65
N PHE A 111 -2.72 -6.47 19.83
CA PHE A 111 -2.22 -5.10 20.00
C PHE A 111 -0.72 -4.99 19.69
N MET A 112 0.11 -5.90 20.19
CA MET A 112 1.55 -5.90 19.87
C MET A 112 1.81 -6.09 18.39
N LEU A 113 1.07 -6.98 17.72
CA LEU A 113 1.21 -7.23 16.30
C LEU A 113 0.71 -6.06 15.44
N SER A 114 -0.22 -5.25 15.92
CA SER A 114 -0.71 -4.06 15.19
C SER A 114 0.36 -3.00 14.98
N TRP A 115 1.49 -3.05 15.70
CA TRP A 115 2.63 -2.16 15.49
C TRP A 115 3.47 -2.54 14.27
N MET A 116 3.40 -3.80 13.81
CA MET A 116 4.17 -4.27 12.65
C MET A 116 3.94 -3.43 11.38
N PRO A 117 2.70 -3.14 10.95
CA PRO A 117 2.47 -2.28 9.79
C PRO A 117 3.03 -0.87 9.96
N ALA A 118 2.96 -0.29 11.16
CA ALA A 118 3.52 1.03 11.44
C ALA A 118 5.05 1.04 11.33
N ILE A 119 5.71 0.02 11.90
CA ILE A 119 7.16 -0.15 11.80
C ILE A 119 7.57 -0.32 10.33
N TRP A 120 6.83 -1.13 9.58
CA TRP A 120 7.07 -1.36 8.15
C TRP A 120 6.91 -0.08 7.32
N THR A 121 5.90 0.73 7.62
CA THR A 121 5.63 1.99 6.92
C THR A 121 6.75 3.02 7.11
N ILE A 122 7.34 3.07 8.30
CA ILE A 122 8.43 4.00 8.64
C ILE A 122 9.80 3.45 8.19
N GLY A 123 9.91 2.16 7.95
CA GLY A 123 11.13 1.47 7.55
C GLY A 123 11.80 2.04 6.30
N ALA A 124 12.88 1.41 5.87
CA ALA A 124 13.67 1.80 4.68
C ALA A 124 14.37 3.19 4.75
N PHE A 125 14.36 3.87 5.90
CA PHE A 125 15.12 5.11 6.12
C PHE A 125 16.65 4.88 6.11
N ASP A 126 17.08 3.65 6.33
CA ASP A 126 18.46 3.19 6.26
C ASP A 126 19.06 3.32 4.85
N SER A 127 18.24 3.33 3.81
CA SER A 127 18.69 3.60 2.44
C SER A 127 19.43 4.93 2.31
N CYS A 128 19.08 5.94 3.11
CA CYS A 128 19.80 7.21 3.18
C CYS A 128 21.23 7.04 3.70
N VAL A 129 21.48 6.06 4.58
CA VAL A 129 22.81 5.76 5.11
C VAL A 129 23.67 5.10 4.02
N HIS A 130 23.10 4.16 3.27
CA HIS A 130 23.80 3.52 2.15
C HIS A 130 24.21 4.51 1.05
N MET A 131 23.41 5.54 0.83
CA MET A 131 23.73 6.60 -0.13
C MET A 131 24.67 7.67 0.42
N SER A 132 25.07 7.60 1.68
CA SER A 132 25.91 8.62 2.33
C SER A 132 27.29 8.75 1.71
N GLU A 133 27.85 7.66 1.17
CA GLU A 133 29.16 7.64 0.52
C GLU A 133 29.17 8.42 -0.82
N GLU A 134 28.02 8.46 -1.51
CA GLU A 134 27.87 9.15 -2.79
C GLU A 134 27.36 10.61 -2.64
N ALA A 135 26.88 10.96 -1.44
CA ALA A 135 26.28 12.27 -1.20
C ALA A 135 27.32 13.38 -1.04
N ARG A 136 27.19 14.48 -1.78
CA ARG A 136 28.11 15.64 -1.72
C ARG A 136 28.22 16.28 -0.34
N ASN A 137 27.18 16.18 0.50
CA ASN A 137 27.14 16.78 1.84
C ASN A 137 26.43 15.81 2.81
N ALA A 138 27.04 14.63 2.99
CA ALA A 138 26.46 13.55 3.81
C ALA A 138 26.19 13.98 5.27
N THR A 139 27.06 14.81 5.85
CA THR A 139 26.95 15.26 7.24
C THR A 139 25.61 15.95 7.56
N ARG A 140 25.03 16.66 6.61
CA ARG A 140 23.73 17.31 6.77
C ARG A 140 22.61 16.60 6.01
N GLY A 141 22.91 16.11 4.81
CA GLY A 141 21.92 15.50 3.92
C GLY A 141 21.34 14.21 4.48
N VAL A 142 22.19 13.36 5.06
CA VAL A 142 21.75 12.06 5.60
C VAL A 142 20.82 12.20 6.81
N PRO A 143 21.16 12.97 7.86
CA PRO A 143 20.25 13.17 8.98
C PRO A 143 18.91 13.82 8.58
N ILE A 144 18.93 14.81 7.68
CA ILE A 144 17.71 15.44 7.18
C ILE A 144 16.88 14.43 6.36
N GLY A 145 17.53 13.61 5.55
CA GLY A 145 16.87 12.56 4.77
C GLY A 145 16.19 11.54 5.67
N ILE A 146 16.86 11.04 6.70
CA ILE A 146 16.32 10.08 7.66
C ILE A 146 15.13 10.67 8.42
N LEU A 147 15.32 11.82 9.05
CA LEU A 147 14.27 12.46 9.84
C LEU A 147 13.08 12.88 8.96
N GLY A 148 13.35 13.40 7.77
CA GLY A 148 12.33 13.77 6.79
C GLY A 148 11.52 12.58 6.30
N SER A 149 12.19 11.46 5.99
CA SER A 149 11.53 10.21 5.59
C SER A 149 10.62 9.69 6.70
N ILE A 150 11.12 9.55 7.92
CA ILE A 150 10.35 9.07 9.07
C ILE A 150 9.13 9.98 9.33
N ALA A 151 9.34 11.30 9.36
CA ALA A 151 8.27 12.26 9.62
C ALA A 151 7.19 12.22 8.51
N THR A 152 7.62 12.22 7.26
CA THR A 152 6.69 12.18 6.12
C THR A 152 5.90 10.88 6.07
N CYS A 153 6.58 9.73 6.17
CA CYS A 153 5.92 8.43 6.17
C CYS A 153 4.98 8.26 7.36
N GLY A 154 5.38 8.73 8.54
CA GLY A 154 4.55 8.66 9.75
C GLY A 154 3.29 9.52 9.62
N ILE A 155 3.41 10.77 9.23
CA ILE A 155 2.27 11.69 9.11
C ILE A 155 1.34 11.27 7.98
N VAL A 156 1.88 11.02 6.78
CA VAL A 156 1.08 10.63 5.61
C VAL A 156 0.44 9.26 5.83
N GLY A 157 1.18 8.29 6.36
CA GLY A 157 0.65 6.97 6.69
C GLY A 157 -0.49 7.04 7.70
N TRP A 158 -0.35 7.85 8.75
CA TRP A 158 -1.42 8.06 9.73
C TRP A 158 -2.67 8.67 9.09
N CYS A 159 -2.51 9.70 8.25
CA CYS A 159 -3.62 10.31 7.53
C CYS A 159 -4.31 9.29 6.58
N ILE A 160 -3.55 8.44 5.89
CA ILE A 160 -4.10 7.39 5.03
C ILE A 160 -4.97 6.42 5.85
N VAL A 161 -4.47 5.96 7.01
CA VAL A 161 -5.23 5.04 7.88
C VAL A 161 -6.54 5.70 8.36
N ILE A 162 -6.51 6.98 8.76
CA ILE A 162 -7.73 7.71 9.14
C ILE A 162 -8.74 7.73 7.99
N VAL A 163 -8.30 8.08 6.78
CA VAL A 163 -9.19 8.09 5.61
C VAL A 163 -9.73 6.70 5.31
N MET A 164 -8.90 5.66 5.40
CA MET A 164 -9.34 4.28 5.21
C MET A 164 -10.41 3.88 6.24
N CYS A 165 -10.17 4.11 7.52
CA CYS A 165 -11.17 3.82 8.57
C CYS A 165 -12.47 4.62 8.39
N ALA A 166 -12.38 5.85 7.93
CA ALA A 166 -13.55 6.69 7.69
C ALA A 166 -14.45 6.18 6.55
N VAL A 167 -13.90 5.46 5.58
CA VAL A 167 -14.61 5.04 4.36
C VAL A 167 -14.95 3.55 4.32
N ILE A 168 -14.59 2.77 5.34
CA ILE A 168 -14.98 1.36 5.43
C ILE A 168 -16.50 1.27 5.47
N LYS A 169 -17.06 0.57 4.50
CA LYS A 169 -18.51 0.43 4.37
C LYS A 169 -19.11 -0.25 5.62
N ASP A 170 -20.07 0.42 6.24
CA ASP A 170 -20.80 -0.04 7.44
C ASP A 170 -19.88 -0.39 8.63
N GLY A 171 -18.60 0.03 8.63
CA GLY A 171 -17.63 -0.34 9.64
C GLY A 171 -17.25 -1.83 9.62
N ASP A 172 -17.64 -2.58 8.59
CA ASP A 172 -17.39 -4.02 8.49
C ASP A 172 -15.97 -4.33 7.98
N VAL A 173 -15.01 -4.34 8.92
CA VAL A 173 -13.62 -4.70 8.67
C VAL A 173 -13.48 -6.16 8.23
N ALA A 174 -14.31 -7.07 8.78
CA ALA A 174 -14.22 -8.50 8.49
C ALA A 174 -14.51 -8.77 7.01
N ARG A 175 -15.49 -8.08 6.42
CA ARG A 175 -15.83 -8.18 5.00
C ARG A 175 -14.65 -7.78 4.09
N ILE A 176 -13.93 -6.73 4.46
CA ILE A 176 -12.82 -6.22 3.65
C ILE A 176 -11.62 -7.16 3.74
N VAL A 177 -11.33 -7.69 4.93
CA VAL A 177 -10.21 -8.62 5.15
C VAL A 177 -10.45 -9.98 4.49
N SER A 178 -11.72 -10.44 4.44
CA SER A 178 -12.11 -11.73 3.84
C SER A 178 -12.51 -11.64 2.37
N THR A 179 -12.15 -10.55 1.68
CA THR A 179 -12.54 -10.37 0.28
C THR A 179 -11.93 -11.42 -0.65
N ASP A 180 -12.73 -11.95 -1.58
CA ASP A 180 -12.29 -12.96 -2.57
C ASP A 180 -11.23 -12.41 -3.54
N SER A 181 -11.13 -11.08 -3.67
CA SER A 181 -10.09 -10.44 -4.48
C SER A 181 -8.69 -10.58 -3.87
N GLY A 182 -8.56 -10.98 -2.60
CA GLY A 182 -7.30 -11.10 -1.87
C GLY A 182 -6.59 -9.75 -1.58
N GLN A 183 -7.20 -8.63 -1.97
CA GLN A 183 -6.61 -7.28 -1.83
C GLN A 183 -7.62 -6.32 -1.16
N PRO A 184 -7.52 -6.12 0.16
CA PRO A 184 -8.44 -5.27 0.93
C PRO A 184 -8.53 -3.84 0.40
N LEU A 185 -7.40 -3.23 0.03
CA LEU A 185 -7.36 -1.87 -0.49
C LEU A 185 -8.10 -1.74 -1.82
N ALA A 186 -7.92 -2.70 -2.73
CA ALA A 186 -8.61 -2.71 -4.02
C ALA A 186 -10.14 -2.80 -3.83
N GLN A 187 -10.59 -3.61 -2.87
CA GLN A 187 -12.00 -3.70 -2.51
C GLN A 187 -12.54 -2.38 -1.95
N MET A 188 -11.81 -1.72 -1.06
CA MET A 188 -12.23 -0.41 -0.52
C MET A 188 -12.33 0.66 -1.60
N VAL A 189 -11.37 0.71 -2.52
CA VAL A 189 -11.40 1.63 -3.67
C VAL A 189 -12.58 1.33 -4.57
N TRP A 190 -12.88 0.06 -4.83
CA TRP A 190 -14.02 -0.36 -5.62
C TRP A 190 -15.35 0.01 -4.95
N ASP A 191 -15.48 -0.23 -3.65
CA ASP A 191 -16.68 0.11 -2.88
C ASP A 191 -16.96 1.62 -2.90
N THR A 192 -15.91 2.45 -2.82
CA THR A 192 -16.05 3.91 -2.81
C THR A 192 -16.18 4.54 -4.20
N LEU A 193 -15.39 4.11 -5.17
CA LEU A 193 -15.29 4.72 -6.50
C LEU A 193 -15.90 3.86 -7.61
N GLY A 194 -16.16 2.58 -7.36
CA GLY A 194 -16.65 1.63 -8.35
C GLY A 194 -17.95 2.08 -9.01
N GLN A 195 -18.13 1.69 -10.26
CA GLN A 195 -19.32 1.98 -11.03
C GLN A 195 -20.53 1.20 -10.48
N LYS A 196 -21.70 1.84 -10.52
CA LYS A 196 -22.99 1.19 -10.30
C LYS A 196 -23.35 0.33 -11.48
#